data_741f4a199b1d6167a476640d82cf5f16
#
_entry.id   741f4a199b1d6167a476640d82cf5f16
#
_cell.length_a   1.000
_cell.length_b   1.000
_cell.length_c   1.000
_cell.angle_alpha   90.00
_cell.angle_beta   90.00
_cell.angle_gamma   90.00
#
_symmetry.space_group_name_H-M   'P 1'
#
loop_
_entity.id
_entity.type
_entity.pdbx_description
1 polymer ?
#
loop_
_entity_poly.entity_id
_entity_poly.type
_entity_poly.pdbx_seq_one_letter_code
_entity_poly.pdbx_strand_id
1 'polypeptide(L)'
;MLLEKNMLNLEIDKDEFHADFFEKKMCFQKNAVEMNLINWNRISEILYGWDPSAGMKLFLNGLVPHGSYSCRYQDVDAIRNRLDREKFDIYLLSGATLVLNRIEERDRMLGALCMALSTFTGLKTVANGYVAFGGDGTFGKHWDT
;
A
#
# COMPACT_ATOMS: atom_id res chain seq x y z
N MET A 1 9.05 4.79 23.31
CA MET A 1 8.54 6.15 23.25
C MET A 1 9.57 7.07 22.59
N LEU A 2 9.85 6.84 21.30
CA LEU A 2 10.85 7.60 20.49
C LEU A 2 10.48 7.60 18.99
N LEU A 3 9.21 7.35 18.63
CA LEU A 3 8.76 7.26 17.22
C LEU A 3 7.76 8.36 16.82
N GLU A 4 7.60 9.40 17.64
CA GLU A 4 6.71 10.54 17.33
C GLU A 4 7.44 11.73 16.69
N LYS A 5 8.64 11.52 16.18
CA LYS A 5 9.37 12.58 15.48
C LYS A 5 8.77 12.71 14.08
N ASN A 6 7.81 13.61 13.95
CA ASN A 6 7.34 14.25 12.72
C ASN A 6 7.51 13.43 11.41
N MET A 7 6.79 12.32 11.29
CA MET A 7 6.69 11.59 10.01
C MET A 7 6.03 12.43 8.91
N LEU A 8 5.25 13.41 9.33
CA LEU A 8 4.55 14.36 8.47
C LEU A 8 5.05 15.78 8.81
N ASN A 9 5.76 16.38 7.88
CA ASN A 9 6.28 17.73 7.99
C ASN A 9 5.52 18.66 7.03
N LEU A 10 4.43 19.25 7.51
CA LEU A 10 3.61 20.18 6.73
C LEU A 10 3.98 21.61 7.08
N GLU A 11 4.11 22.46 6.06
CA GLU A 11 4.31 23.92 6.19
C GLU A 11 2.99 24.65 6.39
N ILE A 12 1.87 23.98 6.20
CA ILE A 12 0.51 24.45 6.34
C ILE A 12 -0.12 23.86 7.60
N ASP A 13 -0.83 24.62 8.36
CA ASP A 13 -1.60 24.13 9.48
C ASP A 13 -2.96 23.55 9.07
N LYS A 14 -3.63 22.87 10.00
CA LYS A 14 -4.90 22.21 9.74
C LYS A 14 -6.00 23.19 9.35
N ASP A 15 -6.07 24.33 10.01
CA ASP A 15 -7.15 25.30 9.79
C ASP A 15 -6.99 25.99 8.43
N GLU A 16 -5.76 26.35 8.07
CA GLU A 16 -5.43 26.86 6.74
C GLU A 16 -5.71 25.81 5.65
N PHE A 17 -5.35 24.53 5.87
CA PHE A 17 -5.66 23.47 4.94
C PHE A 17 -7.16 23.37 4.67
N HIS A 18 -7.99 23.35 5.70
CA HIS A 18 -9.44 23.28 5.54
C HIS A 18 -10.05 24.56 4.96
N ALA A 19 -9.50 25.73 5.32
CA ALA A 19 -9.99 27.00 4.80
C ALA A 19 -9.71 27.17 3.31
N ASP A 20 -8.51 26.79 2.85
CA ASP A 20 -8.02 27.18 1.53
C ASP A 20 -7.88 26.04 0.52
N PHE A 21 -7.74 24.79 0.97
CA PHE A 21 -7.43 23.68 0.09
C PHE A 21 -8.48 22.57 0.07
N PHE A 22 -8.99 22.15 1.23
CA PHE A 22 -9.88 21.01 1.34
C PHE A 22 -11.13 21.17 0.47
N GLU A 23 -11.35 20.23 -0.47
CA GLU A 23 -12.43 20.26 -1.47
C GLU A 23 -12.45 21.49 -2.39
N LYS A 24 -11.39 22.29 -2.42
CA LYS A 24 -11.34 23.55 -3.19
C LYS A 24 -10.25 23.55 -4.25
N LYS A 25 -9.04 23.16 -3.88
CA LYS A 25 -7.89 23.14 -4.79
C LYS A 25 -6.84 22.14 -4.33
N MET A 26 -5.97 21.75 -5.24
CA MET A 26 -4.84 20.87 -4.93
C MET A 26 -3.88 21.53 -3.93
N CYS A 27 -3.51 20.79 -2.90
CA CYS A 27 -2.40 21.11 -2.00
C CYS A 27 -1.22 20.20 -2.34
N PHE A 28 -0.08 20.78 -2.68
CA PHE A 28 1.15 20.06 -2.96
C PHE A 28 2.29 20.63 -2.15
N GLN A 29 2.97 19.77 -1.40
CA GLN A 29 4.14 20.14 -0.64
C GLN A 29 5.26 19.12 -0.85
N LYS A 30 6.46 19.60 -1.23
CA LYS A 30 7.65 18.77 -1.35
C LYS A 30 8.13 18.34 0.04
N ASN A 31 8.65 17.10 0.13
CA ASN A 31 9.26 16.59 1.36
C ASN A 31 8.32 16.62 2.60
N ALA A 32 7.03 16.62 2.37
CA ALA A 32 6.03 16.55 3.45
C ALA A 32 6.11 15.24 4.24
N VAL A 33 6.65 14.20 3.64
CA VAL A 33 6.85 12.87 4.26
C VAL A 33 8.32 12.49 4.15
N GLU A 34 8.85 11.83 5.17
CA GLU A 34 10.22 11.33 5.16
C GLU A 34 10.42 10.33 4.00
N MET A 35 11.45 10.55 3.19
CA MET A 35 11.81 9.64 2.11
C MET A 35 12.32 8.31 2.70
N ASN A 36 11.99 7.19 2.06
CA ASN A 36 12.33 5.83 2.47
C ASN A 36 11.43 5.19 3.54
N LEU A 37 10.17 5.62 3.64
CA LEU A 37 9.17 4.94 4.45
C LEU A 37 9.02 3.46 4.06
N ILE A 38 9.19 3.17 2.79
CA ILE A 38 9.09 1.81 2.25
C ILE A 38 10.24 1.52 1.28
N ASN A 39 10.79 0.31 1.36
CA ASN A 39 11.82 -0.19 0.46
C ASN A 39 11.56 -1.66 0.12
N TRP A 40 12.35 -2.24 -0.80
CA TRP A 40 12.14 -3.61 -1.27
C TRP A 40 12.20 -4.66 -0.16
N ASN A 41 13.10 -4.51 0.80
CA ASN A 41 13.19 -5.45 1.92
C ASN A 41 11.90 -5.41 2.74
N ARG A 42 11.39 -4.21 3.00
CA ARG A 42 10.16 -4.02 3.75
C ARG A 42 8.94 -4.57 3.01
N ILE A 43 8.84 -4.34 1.70
CA ILE A 43 7.78 -4.95 0.87
C ILE A 43 7.86 -6.47 0.94
N SER A 44 9.04 -7.05 0.82
CA SER A 44 9.24 -8.50 0.92
C SER A 44 8.78 -9.05 2.27
N GLU A 45 9.13 -8.40 3.37
CA GLU A 45 8.68 -8.79 4.72
C GLU A 45 7.15 -8.77 4.83
N ILE A 46 6.52 -7.71 4.32
CA ILE A 46 5.06 -7.57 4.32
C ILE A 46 4.42 -8.70 3.52
N LEU A 47 4.93 -9.00 2.33
CA LEU A 47 4.41 -10.04 1.45
C LEU A 47 4.52 -11.44 2.06
N TYR A 48 5.59 -11.74 2.79
CA TYR A 48 5.76 -13.04 3.45
C TYR A 48 4.69 -13.35 4.50
N GLY A 49 4.21 -12.36 5.20
CA GLY A 49 3.19 -12.50 6.25
C GLY A 49 1.76 -12.27 5.78
N TRP A 50 1.54 -12.01 4.49
CA TRP A 50 0.24 -11.63 3.97
C TRP A 50 -0.53 -12.80 3.38
N ASP A 51 -1.77 -13.01 3.84
CA ASP A 51 -2.71 -13.87 3.12
C ASP A 51 -3.11 -13.18 1.80
N PRO A 52 -2.78 -13.77 0.63
CA PRO A 52 -3.06 -13.13 -0.65
C PRO A 52 -4.54 -12.83 -0.90
N SER A 53 -5.46 -13.55 -0.24
CA SER A 53 -6.89 -13.30 -0.35
C SER A 53 -7.34 -12.06 0.42
N ALA A 54 -6.50 -11.52 1.31
CA ALA A 54 -6.80 -10.38 2.17
C ALA A 54 -6.22 -9.06 1.64
N GLY A 55 -6.73 -8.57 0.51
CA GLY A 55 -6.39 -7.25 -0.01
C GLY A 55 -5.21 -7.20 -0.99
N MET A 56 -4.64 -8.35 -1.38
CA MET A 56 -3.65 -8.43 -2.44
C MET A 56 -4.35 -8.71 -3.79
N LYS A 57 -3.94 -7.99 -4.83
CA LYS A 57 -4.41 -8.23 -6.20
C LYS A 57 -3.21 -8.20 -7.15
N LEU A 58 -3.26 -9.06 -8.16
CA LEU A 58 -2.24 -9.13 -9.20
C LEU A 58 -2.92 -8.91 -10.56
N PHE A 59 -2.34 -8.03 -11.36
CA PHE A 59 -2.86 -7.71 -12.69
C PHE A 59 -1.83 -8.00 -13.76
N LEU A 60 -2.20 -8.82 -14.74
CA LEU A 60 -1.46 -9.06 -15.96
C LEU A 60 -2.48 -9.25 -17.10
N ASN A 61 -2.68 -8.22 -17.93
CA ASN A 61 -3.74 -8.17 -18.93
C ASN A 61 -5.16 -8.41 -18.37
N GLY A 62 -5.36 -8.04 -17.10
CA GLY A 62 -6.56 -8.27 -16.31
C GLY A 62 -6.24 -8.82 -14.93
N LEU A 63 -7.27 -9.00 -14.11
CA LEU A 63 -7.10 -9.53 -12.76
C LEU A 63 -6.70 -11.01 -12.80
N VAL A 64 -5.57 -11.35 -12.17
CA VAL A 64 -5.11 -12.73 -12.00
C VAL A 64 -5.83 -13.37 -10.81
N PRO A 65 -6.45 -14.55 -10.97
CA PRO A 65 -7.09 -15.25 -9.86
C PRO A 65 -6.09 -15.59 -8.74
N HIS A 66 -6.47 -15.42 -7.48
CA HIS A 66 -5.59 -15.68 -6.31
C HIS A 66 -4.98 -17.10 -6.34
N GLY A 67 -5.76 -18.11 -6.70
CA GLY A 67 -5.29 -19.49 -6.77
C GLY A 67 -4.17 -19.74 -7.77
N SER A 68 -3.92 -18.80 -8.70
CA SER A 68 -2.84 -18.90 -9.68
C SER A 68 -1.46 -18.57 -9.12
N TYR A 69 -1.40 -17.82 -8.00
CA TYR A 69 -0.14 -17.39 -7.37
C TYR A 69 -0.11 -17.62 -5.86
N SER A 70 -1.06 -18.38 -5.33
CA SER A 70 -1.11 -18.77 -3.93
C SER A 70 -1.34 -20.26 -3.75
N CYS A 71 -0.98 -20.78 -2.60
CA CYS A 71 -1.28 -22.16 -2.19
C CYS A 71 -1.95 -22.14 -0.81
N ARG A 72 -2.81 -23.14 -0.60
CA ARG A 72 -3.43 -23.41 0.68
C ARG A 72 -2.50 -24.20 1.59
N TYR A 73 -2.53 -23.90 2.87
CA TYR A 73 -1.86 -24.70 3.88
C TYR A 73 -2.73 -24.83 5.13
N GLN A 74 -2.54 -25.91 5.86
CA GLN A 74 -3.17 -26.11 7.16
C GLN A 74 -2.39 -25.36 8.22
N ASP A 75 -3.00 -24.41 8.87
CA ASP A 75 -2.55 -23.83 10.13
C ASP A 75 -3.20 -24.58 11.30
N VAL A 76 -2.84 -24.27 12.53
CA VAL A 76 -3.31 -24.99 13.72
C VAL A 76 -4.84 -25.18 13.72
N ASP A 77 -5.59 -24.12 13.46
CA ASP A 77 -7.04 -24.11 13.59
C ASP A 77 -7.78 -23.77 12.27
N ALA A 78 -7.08 -23.52 11.15
CA ALA A 78 -7.70 -23.05 9.93
C ALA A 78 -6.90 -23.38 8.67
N ILE A 79 -7.59 -23.45 7.54
CA ILE A 79 -6.96 -23.43 6.22
C ILE A 79 -6.69 -21.98 5.85
N ARG A 80 -5.44 -21.65 5.58
CA ARG A 80 -4.98 -20.32 5.18
C ARG A 80 -4.35 -20.35 3.79
N ASN A 81 -4.18 -19.18 3.20
CA ASN A 81 -3.46 -19.02 1.96
C ASN A 81 -2.11 -18.36 2.22
N ARG A 82 -1.12 -18.73 1.44
CA ARG A 82 0.17 -18.03 1.38
C ARG A 82 0.59 -17.88 -0.08
N LEU A 83 1.50 -16.95 -0.35
CA LEU A 83 2.09 -16.85 -1.67
C LEU A 83 2.82 -18.14 -2.05
N ASP A 84 2.54 -18.62 -3.24
CA ASP A 84 3.36 -19.62 -3.94
C ASP A 84 4.45 -18.82 -4.65
N ARG A 85 5.65 -18.81 -4.07
CA ARG A 85 6.74 -17.94 -4.51
C ARG A 85 7.10 -18.15 -5.97
N GLU A 86 7.22 -19.40 -6.41
CA GLU A 86 7.61 -19.70 -7.78
C GLU A 86 6.58 -19.17 -8.78
N LYS A 87 5.30 -19.40 -8.53
CA LYS A 87 4.23 -18.90 -9.38
C LYS A 87 4.11 -17.38 -9.33
N PHE A 88 4.25 -16.79 -8.15
CA PHE A 88 4.20 -15.35 -7.98
C PHE A 88 5.33 -14.66 -8.74
N ASP A 89 6.57 -15.18 -8.63
CA ASP A 89 7.73 -14.63 -9.33
C ASP A 89 7.56 -14.70 -10.86
N ILE A 90 6.95 -15.76 -11.41
CA ILE A 90 6.64 -15.87 -12.85
C ILE A 90 5.75 -14.69 -13.30
N TYR A 91 4.71 -14.36 -12.53
CA TYR A 91 3.86 -13.21 -12.85
C TYR A 91 4.60 -11.88 -12.78
N LEU A 92 5.42 -11.68 -11.76
CA LEU A 92 6.22 -10.46 -11.62
C LEU A 92 7.21 -10.30 -12.78
N LEU A 93 7.93 -11.36 -13.14
CA LEU A 93 8.84 -11.36 -14.28
C LEU A 93 8.14 -11.15 -15.62
N SER A 94 6.86 -11.52 -15.71
CA SER A 94 6.01 -11.26 -16.88
C SER A 94 5.46 -9.83 -16.94
N GLY A 95 5.83 -8.97 -15.99
CA GLY A 95 5.41 -7.56 -15.96
C GLY A 95 4.08 -7.31 -15.27
N ALA A 96 3.63 -8.23 -14.40
CA ALA A 96 2.41 -8.02 -13.63
C ALA A 96 2.56 -6.83 -12.66
N THR A 97 1.46 -6.15 -12.42
CA THR A 97 1.34 -5.12 -11.38
C THR A 97 0.69 -5.72 -10.14
N LEU A 98 1.39 -5.60 -9.02
CA LEU A 98 0.89 -5.98 -7.70
C LEU A 98 0.20 -4.79 -7.03
N VAL A 99 -0.99 -5.00 -6.53
CA VAL A 99 -1.75 -4.03 -5.74
C VAL A 99 -1.92 -4.58 -4.33
N LEU A 100 -1.52 -3.78 -3.35
CA LEU A 100 -1.60 -4.08 -1.93
C LEU A 100 -2.57 -3.09 -1.29
N ASN A 101 -3.81 -3.50 -1.09
CA ASN A 101 -4.81 -2.64 -0.48
C ASN A 101 -4.62 -2.61 1.04
N ARG A 102 -4.74 -1.42 1.61
CA ARG A 102 -4.65 -1.19 3.06
C ARG A 102 -3.32 -1.68 3.65
N ILE A 103 -2.24 -1.37 2.95
CA ILE A 103 -0.88 -1.76 3.36
C ILE A 103 -0.50 -1.16 4.73
N GLU A 104 -1.14 -0.07 5.15
CA GLU A 104 -0.97 0.55 6.47
C GLU A 104 -1.33 -0.40 7.62
N GLU A 105 -2.17 -1.40 7.40
CA GLU A 105 -2.50 -2.41 8.42
C GLU A 105 -1.38 -3.43 8.62
N ARG A 106 -0.43 -3.49 7.70
CA ARG A 106 0.68 -4.45 7.68
C ARG A 106 2.03 -3.82 7.94
N ASP A 107 2.11 -2.49 7.86
CA ASP A 107 3.33 -1.74 8.09
C ASP A 107 3.11 -0.67 9.15
N ARG A 108 3.90 -0.75 10.23
CA ARG A 108 3.78 0.17 11.36
C ARG A 108 4.08 1.62 10.99
N MET A 109 5.01 1.86 10.08
CA MET A 109 5.39 3.21 9.66
C MET A 109 4.30 3.82 8.80
N LEU A 110 3.77 3.07 7.84
CA LEU A 110 2.63 3.51 7.03
C LEU A 110 1.38 3.70 7.89
N GLY A 111 1.14 2.83 8.87
CA GLY A 111 0.04 2.99 9.82
C GLY A 111 0.14 4.28 10.62
N ALA A 112 1.34 4.61 11.11
CA ALA A 112 1.59 5.86 11.82
C ALA A 112 1.42 7.10 10.92
N LEU A 113 1.87 7.03 9.65
CA LEU A 113 1.66 8.09 8.67
C LEU A 113 0.17 8.29 8.37
N CYS A 114 -0.58 7.22 8.12
CA CYS A 114 -2.03 7.31 7.89
C CYS A 114 -2.75 7.89 9.10
N MET A 115 -2.32 7.57 10.31
CA MET A 115 -2.88 8.15 11.54
C MET A 115 -2.58 9.65 11.64
N ALA A 116 -1.34 10.07 11.34
CA ALA A 116 -0.96 11.49 11.32
C ALA A 116 -1.78 12.27 10.28
N LEU A 117 -1.92 11.74 9.07
CA LEU A 117 -2.75 12.32 8.01
C LEU A 117 -4.22 12.37 8.40
N SER A 118 -4.76 11.31 9.03
CA SER A 118 -6.14 11.29 9.52
C SER A 118 -6.39 12.36 10.58
N THR A 119 -5.42 12.57 11.47
CA THR A 119 -5.48 13.62 12.49
C THR A 119 -5.46 15.02 11.88
N PHE A 120 -4.60 15.20 10.87
CA PHE A 120 -4.47 16.48 10.15
C PHE A 120 -5.72 16.79 9.31
N THR A 121 -6.17 15.84 8.50
CA THR A 121 -7.32 16.07 7.60
C THR A 121 -8.68 15.96 8.29
N GLY A 122 -8.77 15.29 9.43
CA GLY A 122 -10.04 14.95 10.07
C GLY A 122 -10.78 13.79 9.38
N LEU A 123 -10.17 13.14 8.39
CA LEU A 123 -10.75 12.04 7.61
C LEU A 123 -9.96 10.74 7.82
N LYS A 124 -10.63 9.61 7.64
CA LYS A 124 -9.95 8.32 7.65
C LYS A 124 -9.02 8.22 6.44
N THR A 125 -7.75 8.02 6.68
CA THR A 125 -6.73 7.80 5.65
C THR A 125 -6.35 6.34 5.58
N VAL A 126 -6.23 5.82 4.38
CA VAL A 126 -5.75 4.46 4.07
C VAL A 126 -4.62 4.54 3.05
N ALA A 127 -3.78 3.53 2.98
CA ALA A 127 -2.69 3.45 2.02
C ALA A 127 -2.83 2.22 1.11
N ASN A 128 -2.68 2.42 -0.18
CA ASN A 128 -2.57 1.35 -1.15
C ASN A 128 -1.18 1.38 -1.78
N GLY A 129 -0.55 0.21 -1.89
CA GLY A 129 0.72 0.05 -2.57
C GLY A 129 0.53 -0.48 -3.99
N TYR A 130 1.20 0.14 -4.95
CA TYR A 130 1.26 -0.31 -6.34
C TYR A 130 2.70 -0.61 -6.69
N VAL A 131 2.97 -1.86 -7.08
CA VAL A 131 4.31 -2.33 -7.40
C VAL A 131 4.31 -2.89 -8.81
N ALA A 132 5.06 -2.24 -9.72
CA ALA A 132 5.22 -2.67 -11.11
C ALA A 132 6.66 -3.14 -11.34
N PHE A 133 6.81 -4.28 -12.00
CA PHE A 133 8.10 -4.90 -12.30
C PHE A 133 8.40 -4.81 -13.80
N GLY A 134 8.75 -3.62 -14.26
CA GLY A 134 9.15 -3.37 -15.65
C GLY A 134 7.98 -3.18 -16.62
N GLY A 135 8.28 -2.55 -17.75
CA GLY A 135 7.31 -2.31 -18.80
C GLY A 135 6.23 -1.29 -18.47
N ASP A 136 5.31 -1.13 -19.40
CA ASP A 136 4.11 -0.34 -19.20
C ASP A 136 3.19 -1.11 -18.26
N GLY A 137 2.94 -0.59 -17.08
CA GLY A 137 2.08 -1.23 -16.08
C GLY A 137 0.73 -1.64 -16.70
N THR A 138 0.33 -2.88 -16.45
CA THR A 138 -0.92 -3.44 -17.01
C THR A 138 -2.17 -2.98 -16.27
N PHE A 139 -2.02 -2.07 -15.32
CA PHE A 139 -3.10 -1.51 -14.53
C PHE A 139 -3.73 -0.32 -15.27
N GLY A 140 -4.98 -0.46 -15.69
CA GLY A 140 -5.69 0.56 -16.46
C GLY A 140 -5.96 1.85 -15.67
N LYS A 141 -6.37 2.91 -16.36
CA LYS A 141 -6.82 4.16 -15.73
C LYS A 141 -7.99 3.86 -14.79
N HIS A 142 -7.92 4.39 -13.59
CA HIS A 142 -8.96 4.24 -12.57
C HIS A 142 -9.09 5.54 -11.77
N TRP A 143 -10.19 5.65 -11.04
CA TRP A 143 -10.44 6.74 -10.10
C TRP A 143 -10.49 6.13 -8.70
N ASP A 144 -9.77 6.71 -7.78
CA ASP A 144 -9.91 6.39 -6.35
C ASP A 144 -11.15 7.13 -5.82
N THR A 145 -12.07 6.38 -5.20
CA THR A 145 -13.31 6.91 -4.60
C THR A 145 -13.20 6.93 -3.10
#